data_42ff7b5eb7d2c22c245607e36dbbe057
#
_entry.id   42ff7b5eb7d2c22c245607e36dbbe057
#
_cell.length_a   1.000
_cell.length_b   1.000
_cell.length_c   1.000
_cell.angle_alpha   90.00
_cell.angle_beta   90.00
_cell.angle_gamma   90.00
#
_symmetry.space_group_name_H-M   'P 1'
#
loop_
_entity.id
_entity.type
_entity.pdbx_description
1 polymer ?
#
loop_
_entity_poly.entity_id
_entity_poly.type
_entity_poly.pdbx_seq_one_letter_code
_entity_poly.pdbx_strand_id
1 'polypeptide(L)'
;MNKIHRLLCLLLWIGITAGLCYSQESAGDYVAPSQAGPKGTAPRMQVQLLSSGEPTQQYAVIFYQGDEAFSGLQEFAEKYHVTSAHFTAIGAINGATLGWFDPQRKMYKKIPITGQHEVIGMSGDIALYQGKPVVHTHMVVGYPDGTTRGGHVLEAYVSPTLEVMVTVDPIAMHKRFDPDTDLTLIDPSAK
;
A
#
# COMPACT_ATOMS: atom_id res chain seq x y z
N MET A 1 18.89 -14.44 83.83
CA MET A 1 18.59 -15.48 82.83
C MET A 1 17.56 -14.90 81.86
N ASN A 2 18.00 -14.22 80.82
CA ASN A 2 17.07 -13.65 79.78
C ASN A 2 17.56 -14.04 78.39
N LYS A 3 16.80 -14.87 77.74
CA LYS A 3 17.03 -15.30 76.34
C LYS A 3 16.49 -14.20 75.38
N ILE A 4 17.39 -13.56 74.66
CA ILE A 4 17.03 -12.59 73.58
C ILE A 4 16.84 -13.40 72.29
N HIS A 5 15.64 -13.41 71.81
CA HIS A 5 15.27 -13.91 70.47
C HIS A 5 15.69 -12.93 69.43
N ARG A 6 16.63 -13.27 68.57
CA ARG A 6 16.93 -12.51 67.34
C ARG A 6 15.97 -12.93 66.23
N LEU A 7 15.09 -12.03 65.86
CA LEU A 7 14.21 -12.15 64.71
C LEU A 7 14.98 -11.75 63.45
N LEU A 8 15.25 -12.73 62.58
CA LEU A 8 15.91 -12.51 61.30
C LEU A 8 14.82 -12.16 60.25
N CYS A 9 14.72 -10.89 59.88
CA CYS A 9 13.86 -10.47 58.74
C CYS A 9 14.58 -10.80 57.42
N LEU A 10 14.15 -11.85 56.73
CA LEU A 10 14.51 -12.10 55.37
C LEU A 10 13.66 -11.18 54.46
N LEU A 11 14.27 -10.13 53.91
CA LEU A 11 13.68 -9.34 52.82
C LEU A 11 13.84 -10.10 51.50
N LEU A 12 12.76 -10.72 51.03
CA LEU A 12 12.68 -11.26 49.66
C LEU A 12 12.58 -10.07 48.69
N TRP A 13 13.65 -9.81 47.94
CA TRP A 13 13.66 -8.95 46.80
C TRP A 13 12.99 -9.71 45.62
N ILE A 14 11.72 -9.42 45.30
CA ILE A 14 11.07 -9.87 44.07
C ILE A 14 11.50 -8.89 42.99
N GLY A 15 12.54 -9.26 42.26
CA GLY A 15 12.93 -8.55 41.05
C GLY A 15 11.88 -8.80 39.96
N ILE A 16 11.02 -7.81 39.72
CA ILE A 16 10.12 -7.80 38.52
C ILE A 16 11.01 -7.47 37.31
N THR A 17 11.52 -8.50 36.66
CA THR A 17 12.06 -8.34 35.31
C THR A 17 10.89 -8.11 34.34
N ALA A 18 10.62 -6.84 34.02
CA ALA A 18 9.76 -6.50 32.90
C ALA A 18 10.46 -7.01 31.63
N GLY A 19 10.13 -8.23 31.23
CA GLY A 19 10.53 -8.77 29.94
C GLY A 19 9.89 -7.90 28.85
N LEU A 20 10.71 -7.09 28.17
CA LEU A 20 10.34 -6.49 26.91
C LEU A 20 10.05 -7.63 25.94
N CYS A 21 8.75 -7.97 25.77
CA CYS A 21 8.29 -8.83 24.68
C CYS A 21 8.55 -8.07 23.36
N TYR A 22 9.75 -8.20 22.81
CA TYR A 22 9.95 -7.92 21.40
C TYR A 22 9.16 -8.99 20.64
N SER A 23 8.04 -8.60 20.04
CA SER A 23 7.36 -9.43 19.07
C SER A 23 8.36 -9.73 17.94
N GLN A 24 8.76 -10.97 17.81
CA GLN A 24 9.68 -11.40 16.78
C GLN A 24 8.92 -11.32 15.45
N GLU A 25 9.29 -10.35 14.58
CA GLU A 25 8.70 -10.19 13.25
C GLU A 25 8.94 -11.48 12.47
N SER A 26 7.85 -12.08 11.94
CA SER A 26 7.92 -13.30 11.14
C SER A 26 8.35 -13.01 9.70
N ALA A 27 8.96 -13.97 9.03
CA ALA A 27 9.30 -13.86 7.60
C ALA A 27 8.04 -13.60 6.73
N GLY A 28 6.85 -13.99 7.21
CA GLY A 28 5.56 -13.73 6.56
C GLY A 28 5.10 -12.27 6.62
N ASP A 29 5.69 -11.44 7.50
CA ASP A 29 5.32 -10.02 7.65
C ASP A 29 5.92 -9.13 6.54
N TYR A 30 6.82 -9.67 5.72
CA TYR A 30 7.51 -8.93 4.65
C TYR A 30 7.22 -9.54 3.29
N VAL A 31 7.31 -8.70 2.25
CA VAL A 31 7.22 -9.11 0.84
C VAL A 31 8.26 -8.36 0.02
N ALA A 32 8.97 -9.07 -0.85
CA ALA A 32 9.94 -8.46 -1.75
C ALA A 32 9.22 -7.57 -2.79
N PRO A 33 9.82 -6.44 -3.24
CA PRO A 33 9.22 -5.59 -4.26
C PRO A 33 8.84 -6.33 -5.54
N SER A 34 9.64 -7.29 -5.97
CA SER A 34 9.35 -8.15 -7.14
C SER A 34 8.13 -9.06 -6.98
N GLN A 35 7.64 -9.25 -5.74
CA GLN A 35 6.48 -10.07 -5.41
C GLN A 35 5.26 -9.21 -4.99
N ALA A 36 5.43 -7.89 -4.96
CA ALA A 36 4.42 -6.92 -4.52
C ALA A 36 3.48 -6.45 -5.66
N GLY A 37 3.40 -7.22 -6.74
CA GLY A 37 2.53 -6.93 -7.90
C GLY A 37 1.06 -7.29 -7.68
N PRO A 38 0.19 -6.94 -8.66
CA PRO A 38 -1.25 -7.22 -8.62
C PRO A 38 -1.56 -8.71 -8.41
N LYS A 39 -2.58 -9.02 -7.61
CA LYS A 39 -2.90 -10.41 -7.21
C LYS A 39 -4.36 -10.79 -7.41
N GLY A 40 -5.20 -9.84 -7.77
CA GLY A 40 -6.63 -10.04 -7.92
C GLY A 40 -7.16 -9.67 -9.30
N THR A 41 -8.45 -9.41 -9.38
CA THR A 41 -9.17 -8.93 -10.56
C THR A 41 -10.18 -7.86 -10.20
N ALA A 42 -10.62 -7.07 -11.18
CA ALA A 42 -11.65 -6.04 -11.01
C ALA A 42 -12.81 -6.24 -12.02
N PRO A 43 -13.61 -7.32 -11.87
CA PRO A 43 -14.62 -7.69 -12.86
C PRO A 43 -15.77 -6.67 -13.00
N ARG A 44 -15.94 -5.78 -12.02
CA ARG A 44 -16.98 -4.76 -12.03
C ARG A 44 -16.48 -3.36 -12.41
N MET A 45 -15.17 -3.19 -12.59
CA MET A 45 -14.56 -1.92 -12.96
C MET A 45 -15.28 -1.29 -14.17
N GLN A 46 -15.67 -0.04 -14.04
CA GLN A 46 -16.20 0.78 -15.14
C GLN A 46 -15.25 1.93 -15.44
N VAL A 47 -15.06 2.23 -16.71
CA VAL A 47 -14.17 3.29 -17.19
C VAL A 47 -14.93 4.24 -18.09
N GLN A 48 -14.89 5.51 -17.76
CA GLN A 48 -15.46 6.59 -18.56
C GLN A 48 -14.35 7.54 -18.99
N LEU A 49 -14.21 7.76 -20.31
CA LEU A 49 -13.40 8.84 -20.84
C LEU A 49 -14.10 10.17 -20.57
N LEU A 50 -13.47 11.06 -19.82
CA LEU A 50 -14.03 12.37 -19.46
C LEU A 50 -13.61 13.47 -20.45
N SER A 51 -12.41 13.36 -21.01
CA SER A 51 -11.88 14.28 -22.00
C SER A 51 -10.87 13.59 -22.90
N SER A 52 -10.93 13.89 -24.20
CA SER A 52 -9.96 13.46 -25.20
C SER A 52 -9.26 14.64 -25.88
N GLY A 53 -9.26 15.80 -25.20
CA GLY A 53 -8.54 16.98 -25.69
C GLY A 53 -7.04 16.78 -25.67
N GLU A 54 -6.40 16.93 -26.84
CA GLU A 54 -4.96 16.94 -26.93
C GLU A 54 -4.36 18.08 -26.06
N PRO A 55 -3.29 17.83 -25.32
CA PRO A 55 -2.46 16.61 -25.34
C PRO A 55 -2.79 15.58 -24.24
N THR A 56 -3.75 15.82 -23.33
CA THR A 56 -4.06 14.94 -22.19
C THR A 56 -5.44 14.28 -22.32
N GLN A 57 -5.57 13.08 -21.79
CA GLN A 57 -6.87 12.39 -21.64
C GLN A 57 -7.21 12.24 -20.16
N GLN A 58 -8.49 12.36 -19.83
CA GLN A 58 -8.96 12.17 -18.45
C GLN A 58 -10.01 11.06 -18.42
N TYR A 59 -9.88 10.19 -17.42
CA TYR A 59 -10.80 9.08 -17.18
C TYR A 59 -11.32 9.11 -15.75
N ALA A 60 -12.59 8.73 -15.58
CA ALA A 60 -13.11 8.23 -14.31
C ALA A 60 -13.09 6.70 -14.36
N VAL A 61 -12.39 6.08 -13.44
CA VAL A 61 -12.32 4.62 -13.27
C VAL A 61 -13.02 4.29 -11.96
N ILE A 62 -14.19 3.64 -12.05
CA ILE A 62 -15.04 3.36 -10.91
C ILE A 62 -14.97 1.86 -10.61
N PHE A 63 -14.54 1.53 -9.41
CA PHE A 63 -14.55 0.18 -8.87
C PHE A 63 -15.75 -0.04 -7.96
N TYR A 64 -16.24 -1.25 -7.94
CA TYR A 64 -17.41 -1.65 -7.16
C TYR A 64 -17.06 -2.77 -6.18
N GLN A 65 -18.01 -3.07 -5.31
CA GLN A 65 -17.84 -4.07 -4.28
C GLN A 65 -17.27 -5.39 -4.82
N GLY A 66 -16.14 -5.81 -4.26
CA GLY A 66 -15.43 -7.04 -4.58
C GLY A 66 -14.33 -6.90 -5.64
N ASP A 67 -14.23 -5.74 -6.31
CA ASP A 67 -13.10 -5.46 -7.19
C ASP A 67 -11.80 -5.30 -6.37
N GLU A 68 -10.68 -5.77 -6.92
CA GLU A 68 -9.35 -5.49 -6.38
C GLU A 68 -8.77 -4.28 -7.14
N ALA A 69 -8.64 -3.15 -6.44
CA ALA A 69 -8.38 -1.86 -7.05
C ALA A 69 -6.99 -1.78 -7.71
N PHE A 70 -5.95 -2.38 -7.10
CA PHE A 70 -4.60 -2.33 -7.66
C PHE A 70 -4.50 -3.12 -8.96
N SER A 71 -5.08 -4.32 -8.99
CA SER A 71 -5.17 -5.13 -10.21
C SER A 71 -6.02 -4.46 -11.30
N GLY A 72 -7.15 -3.86 -10.91
CA GLY A 72 -8.00 -3.16 -11.86
C GLY A 72 -7.34 -1.93 -12.47
N LEU A 73 -6.52 -1.18 -11.74
CA LEU A 73 -5.73 -0.09 -12.30
C LEU A 73 -4.66 -0.61 -13.26
N GLN A 74 -4.06 -1.77 -12.98
CA GLN A 74 -3.13 -2.43 -13.90
C GLN A 74 -3.85 -2.88 -15.18
N GLU A 75 -5.02 -3.52 -15.06
CA GLU A 75 -5.88 -3.92 -16.21
C GLU A 75 -6.32 -2.69 -17.05
N PHE A 76 -6.70 -1.58 -16.37
CA PHE A 76 -6.99 -0.31 -17.06
C PHE A 76 -5.79 0.16 -17.86
N ALA A 77 -4.60 0.22 -17.24
CA ALA A 77 -3.39 0.72 -17.88
C ALA A 77 -3.00 -0.11 -19.12
N GLU A 78 -3.11 -1.43 -19.02
CA GLU A 78 -2.86 -2.34 -20.16
C GLU A 78 -3.88 -2.18 -21.28
N LYS A 79 -5.18 -2.19 -20.94
CA LYS A 79 -6.29 -2.11 -21.90
C LYS A 79 -6.31 -0.81 -22.68
N TYR A 80 -5.98 0.30 -22.02
CA TYR A 80 -6.00 1.64 -22.65
C TYR A 80 -4.60 2.10 -23.11
N HIS A 81 -3.61 1.20 -23.08
CA HIS A 81 -2.22 1.45 -23.53
C HIS A 81 -1.60 2.69 -22.87
N VAL A 82 -1.85 2.86 -21.57
CA VAL A 82 -1.35 3.99 -20.80
C VAL A 82 0.15 3.90 -20.62
N THR A 83 0.88 4.89 -21.11
CA THR A 83 2.36 4.97 -21.02
C THR A 83 2.85 5.95 -19.97
N SER A 84 1.98 6.85 -19.54
CA SER A 84 2.23 7.87 -18.51
C SER A 84 0.90 8.36 -17.96
N ALA A 85 0.71 8.30 -16.67
CA ALA A 85 -0.44 8.86 -15.98
C ALA A 85 -0.16 9.15 -14.52
N HIS A 86 -0.98 10.03 -13.95
CA HIS A 86 -1.14 10.18 -12.51
C HIS A 86 -2.62 10.10 -12.15
N PHE A 87 -2.92 9.74 -10.91
CA PHE A 87 -4.30 9.61 -10.45
C PHE A 87 -4.47 9.91 -8.98
N THR A 88 -5.72 10.26 -8.63
CA THR A 88 -6.19 10.36 -7.24
C THR A 88 -7.51 9.62 -7.10
N ALA A 89 -7.80 9.14 -5.88
CA ALA A 89 -9.05 8.46 -5.60
C ALA A 89 -9.56 8.72 -4.18
N ILE A 90 -10.89 8.61 -4.04
CA ILE A 90 -11.62 8.54 -2.77
C ILE A 90 -12.67 7.43 -2.86
N GLY A 91 -13.15 6.96 -1.71
CA GLY A 91 -14.18 5.91 -1.63
C GLY A 91 -14.02 5.07 -0.37
N ALA A 92 -14.28 3.76 -0.48
CA ALA A 92 -14.13 2.88 0.66
C ALA A 92 -13.71 1.46 0.26
N ILE A 93 -13.15 0.75 1.23
CA ILE A 93 -12.66 -0.63 1.09
C ILE A 93 -13.20 -1.51 2.19
N ASN A 94 -13.20 -2.83 1.96
CA ASN A 94 -13.51 -3.85 2.98
C ASN A 94 -12.28 -4.68 3.35
N GLY A 95 -11.10 -4.17 3.09
CA GLY A 95 -9.83 -4.77 3.43
C GLY A 95 -8.74 -4.37 2.47
N ALA A 96 -7.52 -4.28 2.99
CA ALA A 96 -6.31 -4.03 2.20
C ALA A 96 -5.09 -4.64 2.88
N THR A 97 -4.03 -4.82 2.11
CA THR A 97 -2.68 -4.96 2.63
C THR A 97 -1.86 -3.78 2.11
N LEU A 98 -1.40 -2.95 3.04
CA LEU A 98 -0.48 -1.87 2.73
C LEU A 98 0.96 -2.28 3.04
N GLY A 99 1.93 -1.53 2.54
CA GLY A 99 3.34 -1.79 2.75
C GLY A 99 4.09 -0.56 3.27
N TRP A 100 5.00 -0.78 4.20
CA TRP A 100 6.02 0.18 4.58
C TRP A 100 7.37 -0.35 4.12
N PHE A 101 8.07 0.40 3.27
CA PHE A 101 9.36 -0.04 2.72
C PHE A 101 10.45 0.05 3.80
N ASP A 102 11.08 -1.09 4.09
CA ASP A 102 12.26 -1.20 4.96
C ASP A 102 13.53 -1.16 4.10
N PRO A 103 14.30 -0.06 4.12
CA PRO A 103 15.48 0.06 3.28
C PRO A 103 16.63 -0.87 3.67
N GLN A 104 16.67 -1.36 4.91
CA GLN A 104 17.72 -2.28 5.36
C GLN A 104 17.45 -3.70 4.84
N ARG A 105 16.18 -4.10 4.80
CA ARG A 105 15.75 -5.40 4.26
C ARG A 105 15.46 -5.38 2.76
N LYS A 106 15.33 -4.18 2.17
CA LYS A 106 14.84 -3.97 0.80
C LYS A 106 13.50 -4.69 0.53
N MET A 107 12.60 -4.62 1.51
CA MET A 107 11.31 -5.32 1.50
C MET A 107 10.20 -4.43 2.07
N TYR A 108 8.96 -4.71 1.67
CA TYR A 108 7.80 -4.10 2.29
C TYR A 108 7.37 -4.88 3.54
N LYS A 109 7.35 -4.22 4.69
CA LYS A 109 6.64 -4.68 5.88
C LYS A 109 5.14 -4.55 5.62
N LYS A 110 4.41 -5.65 5.71
CA LYS A 110 2.96 -5.68 5.49
C LYS A 110 2.21 -5.03 6.65
N ILE A 111 1.23 -4.22 6.31
CA ILE A 111 0.29 -3.57 7.24
C ILE A 111 -1.12 -4.04 6.86
N PRO A 112 -1.65 -5.09 7.50
CA PRO A 112 -3.00 -5.55 7.20
C PRO A 112 -4.06 -4.55 7.69
N ILE A 113 -5.05 -4.30 6.84
CA ILE A 113 -6.24 -3.50 7.09
C ILE A 113 -7.44 -4.43 6.93
N THR A 114 -8.21 -4.65 7.99
CA THR A 114 -9.32 -5.60 7.98
C THR A 114 -10.65 -4.88 8.22
N GLY A 115 -11.66 -5.20 7.41
CA GLY A 115 -13.00 -4.61 7.51
C GLY A 115 -13.16 -3.30 6.75
N GLN A 116 -14.34 -2.69 6.94
CA GLN A 116 -14.76 -1.47 6.24
C GLN A 116 -13.97 -0.25 6.73
N HIS A 117 -13.38 0.48 5.79
CA HIS A 117 -12.67 1.74 6.03
C HIS A 117 -12.89 2.73 4.90
N GLU A 118 -12.94 4.02 5.25
CA GLU A 118 -12.94 5.09 4.25
C GLU A 118 -11.55 5.25 3.64
N VAL A 119 -11.47 5.37 2.32
CA VAL A 119 -10.26 5.80 1.62
C VAL A 119 -10.23 7.32 1.63
N ILE A 120 -9.49 7.90 2.59
CA ILE A 120 -9.33 9.36 2.75
C ILE A 120 -8.58 9.96 1.56
N GLY A 121 -7.67 9.19 0.99
CA GLY A 121 -6.98 9.54 -0.22
C GLY A 121 -6.14 8.38 -0.72
N MET A 122 -6.10 8.24 -2.03
CA MET A 122 -5.21 7.35 -2.75
C MET A 122 -4.60 8.16 -3.90
N SER A 123 -3.31 8.01 -4.12
CA SER A 123 -2.62 8.67 -5.23
C SER A 123 -1.55 7.77 -5.81
N GLY A 124 -1.26 7.93 -7.09
CA GLY A 124 -0.27 7.12 -7.75
C GLY A 124 0.11 7.59 -9.14
N ASP A 125 1.01 6.83 -9.73
CA ASP A 125 1.48 6.99 -11.09
C ASP A 125 1.38 5.68 -11.90
N ILE A 126 1.37 5.83 -13.22
CA ILE A 126 1.51 4.74 -14.18
C ILE A 126 2.66 5.12 -15.11
N ALA A 127 3.66 4.25 -15.22
CA ALA A 127 4.81 4.47 -16.09
C ALA A 127 5.32 3.14 -16.66
N LEU A 128 6.09 3.18 -17.73
CA LEU A 128 6.59 1.97 -18.41
C LEU A 128 7.81 1.38 -17.72
N TYR A 129 7.77 0.08 -17.46
CA TYR A 129 8.94 -0.72 -17.10
C TYR A 129 9.06 -1.88 -18.09
N GLN A 130 10.20 -1.96 -18.80
CA GLN A 130 10.43 -2.96 -19.86
C GLN A 130 9.30 -3.01 -20.91
N GLY A 131 8.78 -1.82 -21.29
CA GLY A 131 7.74 -1.68 -22.30
C GLY A 131 6.32 -2.01 -21.83
N LYS A 132 6.10 -2.31 -20.55
CA LYS A 132 4.78 -2.58 -19.97
C LYS A 132 4.40 -1.52 -18.95
N PRO A 133 3.13 -1.09 -18.87
CA PRO A 133 2.68 -0.18 -17.82
C PRO A 133 2.80 -0.85 -16.45
N VAL A 134 3.24 -0.09 -15.47
CA VAL A 134 3.34 -0.49 -14.07
C VAL A 134 2.71 0.59 -13.20
N VAL A 135 1.74 0.20 -12.41
CA VAL A 135 1.07 1.06 -11.42
C VAL A 135 1.91 1.15 -10.16
N HIS A 136 2.03 2.36 -9.62
CA HIS A 136 2.60 2.62 -8.29
C HIS A 136 1.62 3.51 -7.53
N THR A 137 1.19 3.09 -6.34
CA THR A 137 0.16 3.81 -5.60
C THR A 137 0.31 3.69 -4.10
N HIS A 138 -0.04 4.77 -3.41
CA HIS A 138 -0.16 4.83 -1.96
C HIS A 138 -1.59 5.18 -1.56
N MET A 139 -2.01 4.71 -0.38
CA MET A 139 -3.34 4.91 0.16
C MET A 139 -3.28 5.30 1.63
N VAL A 140 -4.22 6.15 2.06
CA VAL A 140 -4.52 6.44 3.45
C VAL A 140 -5.96 6.05 3.73
N VAL A 141 -6.17 5.22 4.76
CA VAL A 141 -7.50 4.80 5.22
C VAL A 141 -7.83 5.42 6.57
N GLY A 142 -9.10 5.78 6.75
CA GLY A 142 -9.66 6.34 7.99
C GLY A 142 -10.38 5.28 8.81
N TYR A 143 -10.14 5.29 10.11
CA TYR A 143 -10.82 4.45 11.09
C TYR A 143 -12.00 5.19 11.73
N PRO A 144 -12.98 4.48 12.35
CA PRO A 144 -14.15 5.10 12.95
C PRO A 144 -13.85 6.11 14.07
N ASP A 145 -12.68 6.01 14.69
CA ASP A 145 -12.19 6.93 15.71
C ASP A 145 -11.44 8.16 15.14
N GLY A 146 -11.38 8.28 13.81
CA GLY A 146 -10.68 9.37 13.11
C GLY A 146 -9.17 9.16 12.97
N THR A 147 -8.62 8.08 13.50
CA THR A 147 -7.21 7.74 13.24
C THR A 147 -7.03 7.25 11.80
N THR A 148 -5.80 7.27 11.32
CA THR A 148 -5.49 6.85 9.95
C THR A 148 -4.31 5.88 9.91
N ARG A 149 -4.30 5.03 8.87
CA ARG A 149 -3.13 4.24 8.49
C ARG A 149 -2.90 4.41 6.99
N GLY A 150 -1.65 4.34 6.56
CA GLY A 150 -1.31 4.51 5.16
C GLY A 150 -0.05 3.76 4.78
N GLY A 151 0.15 3.62 3.46
CA GLY A 151 1.34 2.99 2.92
C GLY A 151 1.20 2.70 1.43
N HIS A 152 2.20 2.02 0.90
CA HIS A 152 2.21 1.47 -0.44
C HIS A 152 1.10 0.41 -0.57
N VAL A 153 0.32 0.44 -1.64
CA VAL A 153 -0.77 -0.53 -1.84
C VAL A 153 -0.21 -1.82 -2.40
N LEU A 154 -0.39 -2.93 -1.66
CA LEU A 154 -0.08 -4.29 -2.11
C LEU A 154 -1.33 -4.99 -2.64
N GLU A 155 -2.49 -4.70 -2.04
CA GLU A 155 -3.83 -5.11 -2.47
C GLU A 155 -4.89 -4.26 -1.76
N ALA A 156 -6.05 -4.02 -2.39
CA ALA A 156 -7.17 -3.29 -1.81
C ALA A 156 -8.50 -3.73 -2.41
N TYR A 157 -9.39 -4.29 -1.59
CA TYR A 157 -10.71 -4.79 -1.98
C TYR A 157 -11.78 -3.75 -1.73
N VAL A 158 -12.47 -3.33 -2.78
CA VAL A 158 -13.43 -2.23 -2.76
C VAL A 158 -14.76 -2.62 -2.12
N SER A 159 -15.34 -1.72 -1.34
CA SER A 159 -16.71 -1.78 -0.82
C SER A 159 -17.12 -0.43 -0.19
N PRO A 160 -18.21 0.22 -0.63
CA PRO A 160 -19.07 -0.11 -1.78
C PRO A 160 -18.46 0.32 -3.12
N THR A 161 -17.72 1.46 -3.19
CA THR A 161 -17.11 2.02 -4.39
C THR A 161 -15.76 2.67 -4.11
N LEU A 162 -14.91 2.70 -5.13
CA LEU A 162 -13.71 3.53 -5.16
C LEU A 162 -13.70 4.29 -6.49
N GLU A 163 -13.62 5.61 -6.43
CA GLU A 163 -13.72 6.53 -7.55
C GLU A 163 -12.32 7.09 -7.85
N VAL A 164 -11.75 6.70 -8.98
CA VAL A 164 -10.40 7.09 -9.38
C VAL A 164 -10.45 8.04 -10.55
N MET A 165 -9.87 9.24 -10.40
CA MET A 165 -9.69 10.21 -11.47
C MET A 165 -8.28 10.09 -12.01
N VAL A 166 -8.15 9.69 -13.28
CA VAL A 166 -6.89 9.44 -13.96
C VAL A 166 -6.65 10.50 -15.03
N THR A 167 -5.48 11.12 -15.01
CA THR A 167 -4.98 11.97 -16.11
C THR A 167 -3.86 11.23 -16.82
N VAL A 168 -4.05 10.95 -18.11
CA VAL A 168 -3.04 10.33 -18.98
C VAL A 168 -2.28 11.43 -19.71
N ASP A 169 -0.97 11.41 -19.55
CA ASP A 169 -0.06 12.40 -20.12
C ASP A 169 0.43 11.96 -21.52
N PRO A 170 0.72 12.91 -22.43
CA PRO A 170 1.08 12.59 -23.82
C PRO A 170 2.50 12.04 -23.98
N ILE A 171 3.38 12.28 -23.00
CA ILE A 171 4.78 11.86 -23.03
C ILE A 171 4.95 10.66 -22.11
N ALA A 172 5.46 9.57 -22.67
CA ALA A 172 5.71 8.36 -21.88
C ALA A 172 6.70 8.60 -20.73
N MET A 173 6.37 8.10 -19.56
CA MET A 173 7.29 7.98 -18.43
C MET A 173 7.87 6.57 -18.38
N HIS A 174 9.13 6.48 -17.98
CA HIS A 174 9.82 5.21 -17.88
C HIS A 174 10.31 4.97 -16.46
N LYS A 175 10.34 3.71 -16.07
CA LYS A 175 10.96 3.25 -14.81
C LYS A 175 12.19 2.42 -15.13
N ARG A 176 13.16 2.42 -14.21
CA ARG A 176 14.28 1.50 -14.24
C ARG A 176 14.43 0.80 -12.88
N PHE A 177 15.01 -0.38 -12.93
CA PHE A 177 15.39 -1.10 -11.70
C PHE A 177 16.55 -0.38 -11.00
N ASP A 178 16.40 -0.18 -9.70
CA ASP A 178 17.43 0.38 -8.83
C ASP A 178 17.99 -0.72 -7.92
N PRO A 179 19.26 -1.15 -8.11
CA PRO A 179 19.85 -2.23 -7.32
C PRO A 179 20.12 -1.83 -5.85
N ASP A 180 20.16 -0.53 -5.56
CA ASP A 180 20.40 -0.07 -4.19
C ASP A 180 19.16 -0.27 -3.30
N THR A 181 17.97 -0.25 -3.89
CA THR A 181 16.69 -0.41 -3.18
C THR A 181 15.91 -1.67 -3.57
N ASP A 182 16.29 -2.35 -4.66
CA ASP A 182 15.52 -3.41 -5.33
C ASP A 182 14.13 -2.96 -5.83
N LEU A 183 13.94 -1.64 -6.00
CA LEU A 183 12.70 -1.03 -6.52
C LEU A 183 12.83 -0.69 -8.01
N THR A 184 11.66 -0.56 -8.66
CA THR A 184 11.56 0.07 -9.98
C THR A 184 11.11 1.51 -9.80
N LEU A 185 12.01 2.46 -10.09
CA LEU A 185 11.81 3.88 -9.86
C LEU A 185 11.68 4.64 -11.19
N ILE A 186 10.96 5.78 -11.19
CA ILE A 186 10.88 6.66 -12.36
C ILE A 186 12.29 7.14 -12.72
N ASP A 187 12.63 7.00 -14.00
CA ASP A 187 13.88 7.49 -14.59
C ASP A 187 13.60 8.64 -15.58
N PRO A 188 13.78 9.89 -15.17
CA PRO A 188 13.51 11.03 -16.04
C PRO A 188 14.50 11.16 -17.21
N SER A 189 15.58 10.38 -17.21
CA SER A 189 16.57 10.35 -18.30
C SER A 189 16.24 9.32 -19.39
N ALA A 190 15.35 8.34 -19.12
CA ALA A 190 14.91 7.36 -20.11
C ALA A 190 13.95 8.00 -21.14
N LYS A 191 14.06 7.56 -22.39
CA LYS A 191 13.26 8.04 -23.52
C LYS A 191 12.55 6.87 -24.19
#